data_77db031a5ff74edb4184b1b3ce56677c
#
_entry.id   77db031a5ff74edb4184b1b3ce56677c
#
_cell.length_a   1.000
_cell.length_b   1.000
_cell.length_c   1.000
_cell.angle_alpha   90.00
_cell.angle_beta   90.00
_cell.angle_gamma   90.00
#
_symmetry.space_group_name_H-M   'P 1'
#
loop_
_entity.id
_entity.type
_entity.pdbx_description
1 polymer ?
#
loop_
_entity_poly.entity_id
_entity_poly.type
_entity_poly.pdbx_seq_one_letter_code
_entity_poly.pdbx_strand_id
1 'polypeptide(L)'
;MKINIKWIMISFLILISSCIGNNIDFEGLQKNMIENQIKQRGIKNELVLNAMLDVKRHHFVPEKYKKIAYSDHPLPIGNDQTISQPYIVAFMTEKLNIEKNHKVLEIGTGSGYQAAILSKLAFHVYTIEIIPKLAKNAKRVLKENNYNNITLKIGDGYQGWFEYAPFDRIIVTAAPEKIPKKLIDQLIPGGKMIIPVGEQFMMQYLWLLTKDNDGSIKKEKILPVRFVPMIKE
;
A
#
# COMPACT_ATOMS: atom_id res chain seq x y z
N MET A 1 -70.87 26.19 38.17
CA MET A 1 -69.50 26.05 38.61
C MET A 1 -68.60 25.80 37.35
N LYS A 2 -67.98 26.86 36.84
CA LYS A 2 -67.21 26.83 35.58
C LYS A 2 -65.78 26.42 35.91
N ILE A 3 -65.37 25.24 35.49
CA ILE A 3 -63.98 24.81 35.62
C ILE A 3 -63.20 25.30 34.38
N ASN A 4 -62.27 26.21 34.60
CA ASN A 4 -61.39 26.75 33.61
C ASN A 4 -60.35 25.71 33.25
N ILE A 5 -60.44 25.15 32.06
CA ILE A 5 -59.36 24.33 31.49
C ILE A 5 -58.39 25.28 30.75
N LYS A 6 -57.45 25.82 31.48
CA LYS A 6 -56.29 26.49 30.89
C LYS A 6 -55.03 25.76 31.37
N TRP A 7 -54.16 25.52 30.38
CA TRP A 7 -52.77 25.20 30.56
C TRP A 7 -52.37 23.77 30.91
N ILE A 8 -52.30 22.88 29.91
CA ILE A 8 -51.18 21.95 29.77
C ILE A 8 -50.90 21.80 28.26
N MET A 9 -50.33 22.81 27.64
CA MET A 9 -49.47 22.61 26.47
C MET A 9 -48.10 22.27 26.98
N ILE A 10 -47.90 21.00 27.29
CA ILE A 10 -46.56 20.47 27.49
C ILE A 10 -45.91 20.45 26.11
N SER A 11 -45.06 21.44 25.89
CA SER A 11 -44.11 21.47 24.78
C SER A 11 -43.23 20.21 24.87
N PHE A 12 -43.59 19.21 24.11
CA PHE A 12 -42.70 18.12 23.78
C PHE A 12 -41.63 18.71 22.85
N LEU A 13 -40.65 19.41 23.42
CA LEU A 13 -39.37 19.69 22.76
C LEU A 13 -38.69 18.33 22.61
N ILE A 14 -38.96 17.69 21.47
CA ILE A 14 -38.15 16.61 20.99
C ILE A 14 -36.76 17.24 20.73
N LEU A 15 -35.88 17.11 21.69
CA LEU A 15 -34.45 17.23 21.50
C LEU A 15 -34.06 16.11 20.53
N ILE A 16 -34.18 16.40 19.23
CA ILE A 16 -33.42 15.69 18.21
C ILE A 16 -31.97 16.10 18.48
N SER A 17 -31.37 15.43 19.44
CA SER A 17 -29.91 15.36 19.54
C SER A 17 -29.45 14.72 18.24
N SER A 18 -29.27 15.57 17.23
CA SER A 18 -28.52 15.19 16.04
C SER A 18 -27.16 14.75 16.54
N CYS A 19 -26.98 13.46 16.70
CA CYS A 19 -25.66 12.85 16.64
C CYS A 19 -25.10 13.20 15.25
N ILE A 20 -24.54 14.39 15.13
CA ILE A 20 -23.60 14.74 14.09
C ILE A 20 -22.37 13.89 14.44
N GLY A 21 -22.46 12.60 14.13
CA GLY A 21 -21.28 11.79 14.01
C GLY A 21 -20.42 12.52 12.97
N ASN A 22 -19.23 12.99 13.38
CA ASN A 22 -18.27 13.57 12.47
C ASN A 22 -17.95 12.52 11.40
N ASN A 23 -18.77 12.48 10.37
CA ASN A 23 -18.58 11.56 9.25
C ASN A 23 -17.35 12.06 8.51
N ILE A 24 -16.24 11.32 8.60
CA ILE A 24 -14.98 11.70 7.95
C ILE A 24 -15.22 11.61 6.44
N ASP A 25 -14.97 12.71 5.73
CA ASP A 25 -14.98 12.75 4.27
C ASP A 25 -13.71 12.06 3.72
N PHE A 26 -13.70 10.74 3.73
CA PHE A 26 -12.60 9.96 3.19
C PHE A 26 -12.41 10.16 1.69
N GLU A 27 -13.46 10.45 0.95
CA GLU A 27 -13.39 10.67 -0.49
C GLU A 27 -12.70 11.99 -0.81
N GLY A 28 -13.04 13.07 -0.14
CA GLY A 28 -12.38 14.36 -0.25
C GLY A 28 -10.92 14.28 0.17
N LEU A 29 -10.62 13.60 1.28
CA LEU A 29 -9.24 13.37 1.73
C LEU A 29 -8.41 12.58 0.70
N GLN A 30 -8.99 11.56 0.07
CA GLN A 30 -8.34 10.76 -0.96
C GLN A 30 -8.07 11.57 -2.23
N LYS A 31 -9.05 12.34 -2.71
CA LYS A 31 -8.88 13.25 -3.86
C LYS A 31 -7.79 14.28 -3.59
N ASN A 32 -7.80 14.89 -2.40
CA ASN A 32 -6.75 15.84 -1.99
C ASN A 32 -5.35 15.19 -1.97
N MET A 33 -5.22 13.96 -1.46
CA MET A 33 -3.96 13.20 -1.52
C MET A 33 -3.47 13.04 -2.97
N ILE A 34 -4.35 12.63 -3.89
CA ILE A 34 -3.97 12.45 -5.30
C ILE A 34 -3.53 13.77 -5.94
N GLU A 35 -4.33 14.82 -5.80
CA GLU A 35 -4.06 16.09 -6.50
C GLU A 35 -2.86 16.82 -5.90
N ASN A 36 -2.77 16.94 -4.58
CA ASN A 36 -1.81 17.84 -3.92
C ASN A 36 -0.54 17.15 -3.41
N GLN A 37 -0.57 15.82 -3.19
CA GLN A 37 0.61 15.11 -2.68
C GLN A 37 1.27 14.24 -3.74
N ILE A 38 0.52 13.73 -4.73
CA ILE A 38 1.00 12.75 -5.70
C ILE A 38 1.24 13.41 -7.06
N LYS A 39 0.21 14.00 -7.69
CA LYS A 39 0.34 14.65 -9.01
C LYS A 39 1.32 15.81 -9.00
N GLN A 40 1.25 16.70 -8.00
CA GLN A 40 2.14 17.86 -7.90
C GLN A 40 3.62 17.47 -7.75
N ARG A 41 3.90 16.26 -7.30
CA ARG A 41 5.27 15.72 -7.19
C ARG A 41 5.70 14.91 -8.40
N GLY A 42 4.96 15.01 -9.52
CA GLY A 42 5.37 14.52 -10.84
C GLY A 42 4.89 13.11 -11.21
N ILE A 43 4.00 12.48 -10.43
CA ILE A 43 3.34 11.23 -10.84
C ILE A 43 2.29 11.57 -11.89
N LYS A 44 2.42 10.97 -13.09
CA LYS A 44 1.59 11.29 -14.27
C LYS A 44 0.87 10.08 -14.86
N ASN A 45 1.22 8.87 -14.45
CA ASN A 45 0.59 7.67 -14.99
C ASN A 45 -0.85 7.55 -14.48
N GLU A 46 -1.82 7.78 -15.37
CA GLU A 46 -3.25 7.78 -15.05
C GLU A 46 -3.74 6.43 -14.50
N LEU A 47 -3.15 5.30 -14.92
CA LEU A 47 -3.50 4.00 -14.37
C LEU A 47 -3.10 3.88 -12.89
N VAL A 48 -1.93 4.43 -12.53
CA VAL A 48 -1.47 4.48 -11.14
C VAL A 48 -2.36 5.41 -10.31
N LEU A 49 -2.66 6.60 -10.82
CA LEU A 49 -3.53 7.57 -10.14
C LEU A 49 -4.94 7.00 -9.91
N ASN A 50 -5.50 6.33 -10.92
CA ASN A 50 -6.81 5.68 -10.80
C ASN A 50 -6.78 4.51 -9.81
N ALA A 51 -5.73 3.68 -9.81
CA ALA A 51 -5.57 2.63 -8.81
C ALA A 51 -5.51 3.21 -7.38
N MET A 52 -4.81 4.35 -7.20
CA MET A 52 -4.74 5.05 -5.91
C MET A 52 -6.09 5.68 -5.49
N LEU A 53 -6.98 6.03 -6.46
CA LEU A 53 -8.35 6.49 -6.21
C LEU A 53 -9.30 5.34 -5.89
N ASP A 54 -9.12 4.18 -6.52
CA ASP A 54 -9.98 3.00 -6.31
C ASP A 54 -9.72 2.34 -4.95
N VAL A 55 -8.46 2.30 -4.52
CA VAL A 55 -8.06 1.61 -3.30
C VAL A 55 -8.20 2.52 -2.08
N LYS A 56 -9.16 2.21 -1.22
CA LYS A 56 -9.47 3.00 -0.02
C LYS A 56 -8.43 2.80 1.08
N ARG A 57 -7.42 3.67 1.13
CA ARG A 57 -6.27 3.55 2.03
C ARG A 57 -6.67 3.42 3.51
N HIS A 58 -7.75 4.07 3.95
CA HIS A 58 -8.24 3.98 5.32
C HIS A 58 -8.72 2.58 5.74
N HIS A 59 -8.93 1.64 4.80
CA HIS A 59 -9.18 0.23 5.12
C HIS A 59 -7.91 -0.53 5.56
N PHE A 60 -6.74 0.00 5.24
CA PHE A 60 -5.43 -0.64 5.45
C PHE A 60 -4.65 -0.08 6.65
N VAL A 61 -5.27 0.75 7.46
CA VAL A 61 -4.68 1.32 8.67
C VAL A 61 -5.50 0.95 9.90
N PRO A 62 -4.87 0.88 11.11
CA PRO A 62 -5.60 0.73 12.35
C PRO A 62 -6.63 1.85 12.57
N GLU A 63 -7.73 1.55 13.26
CA GLU A 63 -8.86 2.47 13.50
C GLU A 63 -8.42 3.87 13.96
N LYS A 64 -7.49 3.92 14.91
CA LYS A 64 -6.96 5.19 15.47
C LYS A 64 -6.25 6.09 14.44
N TYR A 65 -5.83 5.55 13.28
CA TYR A 65 -5.16 6.30 12.23
C TYR A 65 -6.05 6.60 11.02
N LYS A 66 -7.30 6.15 10.98
CA LYS A 66 -8.19 6.37 9.83
C LYS A 66 -8.34 7.84 9.45
N LYS A 67 -8.45 8.73 10.45
CA LYS A 67 -8.59 10.18 10.24
C LYS A 67 -7.42 10.80 9.48
N ILE A 68 -6.23 10.22 9.61
CA ILE A 68 -4.99 10.68 8.98
C ILE A 68 -4.47 9.71 7.92
N ALA A 69 -5.31 8.76 7.48
CA ALA A 69 -4.87 7.71 6.53
C ALA A 69 -4.33 8.27 5.21
N TYR A 70 -4.78 9.44 4.81
CA TYR A 70 -4.41 10.10 3.55
C TYR A 70 -3.35 11.20 3.69
N SER A 71 -2.75 11.35 4.89
CA SER A 71 -1.64 12.28 5.11
C SER A 71 -0.35 11.77 4.44
N ASP A 72 0.52 12.71 4.01
CA ASP A 72 1.72 12.41 3.23
C ASP A 72 2.90 11.89 4.09
N HIS A 73 2.64 10.89 4.88
CA HIS A 73 3.65 10.20 5.70
C HIS A 73 3.29 8.73 5.94
N PRO A 74 4.27 7.87 6.32
CA PRO A 74 4.02 6.51 6.74
C PRO A 74 3.22 6.47 8.05
N LEU A 75 2.42 5.40 8.26
CA LEU A 75 1.65 5.20 9.47
C LEU A 75 1.93 3.81 10.08
N PRO A 76 1.97 3.69 11.41
CA PRO A 76 2.17 2.40 12.07
C PRO A 76 1.01 1.43 11.80
N ILE A 77 1.35 0.18 11.50
CA ILE A 77 0.38 -0.92 11.31
C ILE A 77 0.53 -2.04 12.35
N GLY A 78 1.38 -1.84 13.34
CA GLY A 78 1.74 -2.80 14.37
C GLY A 78 3.01 -3.59 14.04
N ASN A 79 3.53 -4.31 15.03
CA ASN A 79 4.75 -5.12 14.90
C ASN A 79 5.96 -4.32 14.39
N ASP A 80 6.07 -3.05 14.80
CA ASP A 80 7.11 -2.09 14.38
C ASP A 80 7.19 -1.88 12.85
N GLN A 81 6.08 -2.20 12.14
CA GLN A 81 5.95 -1.99 10.71
C GLN A 81 5.03 -0.82 10.38
N THR A 82 5.16 -0.31 9.16
CA THR A 82 4.38 0.84 8.67
C THR A 82 3.76 0.57 7.30
N ILE A 83 2.61 1.18 7.05
CA ILE A 83 2.13 1.42 5.68
C ILE A 83 2.93 2.60 5.12
N SER A 84 3.51 2.44 3.94
CA SER A 84 4.36 3.46 3.31
C SER A 84 3.61 4.76 3.02
N GLN A 85 4.34 5.88 2.96
CA GLN A 85 3.84 7.18 2.51
C GLN A 85 3.14 7.05 1.15
N PRO A 86 1.96 7.68 0.93
CA PRO A 86 1.22 7.58 -0.33
C PRO A 86 2.03 7.91 -1.57
N TYR A 87 2.83 8.97 -1.53
CA TYR A 87 3.71 9.35 -2.63
C TYR A 87 4.70 8.24 -3.00
N ILE A 88 5.32 7.60 -2.01
CA ILE A 88 6.30 6.52 -2.25
C ILE A 88 5.62 5.29 -2.88
N VAL A 89 4.40 4.96 -2.44
CA VAL A 89 3.60 3.89 -3.06
C VAL A 89 3.35 4.19 -4.55
N ALA A 90 2.86 5.40 -4.87
CA ALA A 90 2.61 5.82 -6.24
C ALA A 90 3.90 5.84 -7.07
N PHE A 91 4.97 6.41 -6.53
CA PHE A 91 6.26 6.54 -7.21
C PHE A 91 6.87 5.17 -7.56
N MET A 92 6.94 4.27 -6.59
CA MET A 92 7.46 2.93 -6.84
C MET A 92 6.62 2.15 -7.86
N THR A 93 5.30 2.29 -7.79
CA THR A 93 4.37 1.64 -8.74
C THR A 93 4.54 2.20 -10.15
N GLU A 94 4.65 3.52 -10.32
CA GLU A 94 4.87 4.16 -11.62
C GLU A 94 6.20 3.75 -12.25
N LYS A 95 7.29 3.70 -11.48
CA LYS A 95 8.62 3.32 -11.96
C LYS A 95 8.69 1.88 -12.47
N LEU A 96 7.86 0.99 -11.97
CA LEU A 96 7.78 -0.38 -12.45
C LEU A 96 7.12 -0.50 -13.83
N ASN A 97 6.33 0.47 -14.27
CA ASN A 97 5.59 0.41 -15.54
C ASN A 97 4.85 -0.92 -15.69
N ILE A 98 3.86 -1.14 -14.81
CA ILE A 98 3.10 -2.39 -14.75
C ILE A 98 2.05 -2.41 -15.86
N GLU A 99 1.89 -3.56 -16.51
CA GLU A 99 0.90 -3.81 -17.55
C GLU A 99 -0.09 -4.88 -17.11
N LYS A 100 -1.27 -4.92 -17.74
CA LYS A 100 -2.39 -5.80 -17.36
C LYS A 100 -2.08 -7.30 -17.42
N ASN A 101 -1.13 -7.70 -18.26
CA ASN A 101 -0.68 -9.09 -18.39
C ASN A 101 0.47 -9.44 -17.44
N HIS A 102 1.01 -8.48 -16.69
CA HIS A 102 2.16 -8.71 -15.83
C HIS A 102 1.82 -9.52 -14.57
N LYS A 103 2.73 -10.40 -14.23
CA LYS A 103 2.82 -11.13 -12.97
C LYS A 103 3.78 -10.40 -12.05
N VAL A 104 3.30 -9.92 -10.91
CA VAL A 104 4.05 -9.08 -9.98
C VAL A 104 4.36 -9.82 -8.69
N LEU A 105 5.61 -9.75 -8.21
CA LEU A 105 5.99 -10.18 -6.87
C LEU A 105 6.18 -8.95 -5.96
N GLU A 106 5.53 -8.96 -4.82
CA GLU A 106 5.73 -8.02 -3.72
C GLU A 106 6.43 -8.71 -2.56
N ILE A 107 7.45 -8.06 -1.99
CA ILE A 107 8.11 -8.48 -0.75
C ILE A 107 7.80 -7.48 0.34
N GLY A 108 7.12 -7.95 1.41
CA GLY A 108 6.65 -7.11 2.50
C GLY A 108 5.19 -6.69 2.31
N THR A 109 4.24 -7.63 2.45
CA THR A 109 2.80 -7.33 2.33
C THR A 109 2.33 -6.25 3.30
N GLY A 110 2.83 -6.29 4.53
CA GLY A 110 2.48 -5.34 5.59
C GLY A 110 0.97 -5.27 5.82
N SER A 111 0.38 -4.11 5.51
CA SER A 111 -1.06 -3.89 5.58
C SER A 111 -1.85 -4.50 4.40
N GLY A 112 -1.20 -4.81 3.29
CA GLY A 112 -1.81 -5.20 2.01
C GLY A 112 -2.14 -4.04 1.07
N TYR A 113 -1.84 -2.79 1.44
CA TYR A 113 -2.19 -1.62 0.62
C TYR A 113 -1.47 -1.59 -0.72
N GLN A 114 -0.15 -1.83 -0.72
CA GLN A 114 0.63 -1.88 -1.97
C GLN A 114 0.16 -3.04 -2.84
N ALA A 115 -0.08 -4.23 -2.27
CA ALA A 115 -0.66 -5.37 -3.01
C ALA A 115 -2.00 -5.01 -3.67
N ALA A 116 -2.89 -4.30 -2.94
CA ALA A 116 -4.17 -3.85 -3.47
C ALA A 116 -4.02 -2.86 -4.64
N ILE A 117 -3.07 -1.91 -4.57
CA ILE A 117 -2.75 -1.01 -5.69
C ILE A 117 -2.25 -1.81 -6.91
N LEU A 118 -1.30 -2.72 -6.70
CA LEU A 118 -0.74 -3.57 -7.76
C LEU A 118 -1.81 -4.42 -8.43
N SER A 119 -2.78 -4.93 -7.67
CA SER A 119 -3.85 -5.79 -8.17
C SER A 119 -4.78 -5.07 -9.16
N LYS A 120 -4.87 -3.75 -9.11
CA LYS A 120 -5.62 -2.95 -10.08
C LYS A 120 -4.91 -2.82 -11.42
N LEU A 121 -3.60 -3.03 -11.44
CA LEU A 121 -2.73 -2.81 -12.59
C LEU A 121 -2.26 -4.10 -13.27
N ALA A 122 -2.04 -5.16 -12.50
CA ALA A 122 -1.42 -6.40 -12.93
C ALA A 122 -2.46 -7.50 -13.23
N PHE A 123 -2.01 -8.54 -13.93
CA PHE A 123 -2.75 -9.80 -14.08
C PHE A 123 -2.90 -10.49 -12.72
N HIS A 124 -1.78 -10.69 -12.01
CA HIS A 124 -1.77 -11.33 -10.70
C HIS A 124 -0.65 -10.79 -9.82
N VAL A 125 -0.92 -10.66 -8.53
CA VAL A 125 0.05 -10.23 -7.52
C VAL A 125 0.33 -11.39 -6.58
N TYR A 126 1.61 -11.72 -6.44
CA TYR A 126 2.13 -12.63 -5.43
C TYR A 126 2.79 -11.78 -4.35
N THR A 127 2.43 -11.98 -3.08
CA THR A 127 2.96 -11.16 -2.01
C THR A 127 3.43 -12.01 -0.83
N ILE A 128 4.59 -11.67 -0.26
CA ILE A 128 5.23 -12.42 0.82
C ILE A 128 5.31 -11.52 2.06
N GLU A 129 4.88 -12.07 3.19
CA GLU A 129 4.98 -11.43 4.50
C GLU A 129 5.63 -12.39 5.50
N ILE A 130 6.67 -11.93 6.20
CA ILE A 130 7.37 -12.77 7.19
C ILE A 130 6.66 -12.78 8.55
N ILE A 131 5.87 -11.72 8.86
CA ILE A 131 5.18 -11.57 10.15
C ILE A 131 3.77 -12.17 10.05
N PRO A 132 3.50 -13.35 10.68
CA PRO A 132 2.23 -14.06 10.50
C PRO A 132 1.00 -13.23 10.89
N LYS A 133 1.13 -12.37 11.91
CA LYS A 133 0.03 -11.49 12.37
C LYS A 133 -0.34 -10.47 11.32
N LEU A 134 0.63 -9.85 10.64
CA LEU A 134 0.39 -8.92 9.54
C LEU A 134 -0.19 -9.64 8.33
N ALA A 135 0.40 -10.77 7.94
CA ALA A 135 -0.11 -11.59 6.84
C ALA A 135 -1.59 -11.98 7.03
N LYS A 136 -1.96 -12.44 8.23
CA LYS A 136 -3.36 -12.79 8.56
C LYS A 136 -4.29 -11.57 8.43
N ASN A 137 -3.87 -10.41 8.94
CA ASN A 137 -4.67 -9.18 8.86
C ASN A 137 -4.80 -8.70 7.40
N ALA A 138 -3.70 -8.64 6.65
CA ALA A 138 -3.71 -8.27 5.24
C ALA A 138 -4.62 -9.19 4.43
N LYS A 139 -4.52 -10.52 4.60
CA LYS A 139 -5.39 -11.50 3.93
C LYS A 139 -6.87 -11.24 4.20
N ARG A 140 -7.22 -10.91 5.45
CA ARG A 140 -8.61 -10.55 5.83
C ARG A 140 -9.06 -9.28 5.11
N VAL A 141 -8.29 -8.19 5.20
CA VAL A 141 -8.63 -6.90 4.58
C VAL A 141 -8.75 -7.01 3.07
N LEU A 142 -7.83 -7.71 2.42
CA LEU A 142 -7.86 -7.95 0.97
C LEU A 142 -9.11 -8.71 0.55
N LYS A 143 -9.48 -9.76 1.30
CA LYS A 143 -10.70 -10.56 1.05
C LYS A 143 -11.97 -9.74 1.25
N GLU A 144 -12.07 -8.99 2.35
CA GLU A 144 -13.23 -8.13 2.67
C GLU A 144 -13.47 -7.03 1.62
N ASN A 145 -12.40 -6.62 0.90
CA ASN A 145 -12.47 -5.61 -0.16
C ASN A 145 -12.42 -6.20 -1.58
N ASN A 146 -12.62 -7.52 -1.74
CA ASN A 146 -12.75 -8.22 -3.02
C ASN A 146 -11.53 -8.14 -3.95
N TYR A 147 -10.31 -8.13 -3.41
CA TYR A 147 -9.07 -8.25 -4.20
C TYR A 147 -8.78 -9.73 -4.49
N ASN A 148 -9.28 -10.25 -5.63
CA ASN A 148 -9.30 -11.69 -5.93
C ASN A 148 -8.07 -12.19 -6.72
N ASN A 149 -7.24 -11.28 -7.27
CA ASN A 149 -6.03 -11.61 -8.02
C ASN A 149 -4.76 -11.40 -7.20
N ILE A 150 -4.82 -11.64 -5.89
CA ILE A 150 -3.68 -11.59 -4.97
C ILE A 150 -3.52 -12.93 -4.28
N THR A 151 -2.30 -13.49 -4.36
CA THR A 151 -1.91 -14.68 -3.59
C THR A 151 -0.88 -14.28 -2.55
N LEU A 152 -1.17 -14.53 -1.27
CA LEU A 152 -0.30 -14.19 -0.15
C LEU A 152 0.25 -15.46 0.50
N LYS A 153 1.57 -15.48 0.75
CA LYS A 153 2.20 -16.50 1.62
C LYS A 153 2.93 -15.86 2.80
N ILE A 154 3.06 -16.62 3.88
CA ILE A 154 3.95 -16.31 5.00
C ILE A 154 5.31 -16.95 4.69
N GLY A 155 6.39 -16.17 4.80
CA GLY A 155 7.75 -16.68 4.57
C GLY A 155 8.81 -15.59 4.40
N ASP A 156 10.05 -16.04 4.24
CA ASP A 156 11.22 -15.19 4.04
C ASP A 156 11.24 -14.58 2.63
N GLY A 157 11.07 -13.28 2.56
CA GLY A 157 11.09 -12.50 1.32
C GLY A 157 12.43 -12.54 0.57
N TYR A 158 13.54 -12.82 1.25
CA TYR A 158 14.87 -12.99 0.60
C TYR A 158 14.90 -14.17 -0.37
N GLN A 159 14.02 -15.18 -0.17
CA GLN A 159 13.92 -16.34 -1.04
C GLN A 159 13.11 -16.08 -2.30
N GLY A 160 12.24 -15.03 -2.30
CA GLY A 160 11.26 -14.83 -3.33
C GLY A 160 10.19 -15.96 -3.33
N TRP A 161 9.67 -16.26 -4.53
CA TRP A 161 8.63 -17.29 -4.68
C TRP A 161 8.87 -18.13 -5.93
N PHE A 162 9.71 -19.13 -5.80
CA PHE A 162 10.22 -19.93 -6.91
C PHE A 162 9.12 -20.63 -7.71
N GLU A 163 8.07 -21.14 -7.02
CA GLU A 163 6.98 -21.88 -7.67
C GLU A 163 6.18 -21.04 -8.68
N TYR A 164 6.20 -19.72 -8.51
CA TYR A 164 5.50 -18.80 -9.41
C TYR A 164 6.44 -17.94 -10.26
N ALA A 165 7.74 -18.10 -10.08
CA ALA A 165 8.73 -17.41 -10.92
C ALA A 165 8.68 -17.95 -12.39
N PRO A 166 9.13 -17.17 -13.38
CA PRO A 166 9.65 -15.82 -13.24
C PRO A 166 8.55 -14.75 -13.17
N PHE A 167 8.92 -13.54 -12.70
CA PHE A 167 8.04 -12.38 -12.56
C PHE A 167 8.40 -11.28 -13.54
N ASP A 168 7.40 -10.57 -14.05
CA ASP A 168 7.59 -9.39 -14.90
C ASP A 168 8.10 -8.20 -14.08
N ARG A 169 7.58 -8.06 -12.87
CA ARG A 169 7.90 -6.95 -11.95
C ARG A 169 8.08 -7.46 -10.53
N ILE A 170 9.05 -6.87 -9.83
CA ILE A 170 9.25 -7.13 -8.39
C ILE A 170 9.28 -5.78 -7.66
N ILE A 171 8.53 -5.68 -6.58
CA ILE A 171 8.55 -4.54 -5.66
C ILE A 171 8.93 -5.01 -4.26
N VAL A 172 9.88 -4.33 -3.64
CA VAL A 172 10.31 -4.64 -2.28
C VAL A 172 10.01 -3.45 -1.39
N THR A 173 9.23 -3.66 -0.34
CA THR A 173 8.72 -2.62 0.56
C THR A 173 9.38 -2.62 1.94
N ALA A 174 10.49 -3.31 2.08
CA ALA A 174 11.39 -3.32 3.23
C ALA A 174 12.84 -3.24 2.73
N ALA A 175 13.76 -2.65 3.50
CA ALA A 175 15.13 -2.41 3.05
C ALA A 175 16.08 -3.54 3.47
N PRO A 176 16.62 -4.34 2.53
CA PRO A 176 17.79 -5.17 2.78
C PRO A 176 19.07 -4.33 2.74
N GLU A 177 20.13 -4.80 3.40
CA GLU A 177 21.46 -4.18 3.31
C GLU A 177 22.05 -4.28 1.90
N LYS A 178 21.77 -5.38 1.20
CA LYS A 178 22.23 -5.67 -0.17
C LYS A 178 21.08 -6.26 -0.99
N ILE A 179 21.10 -6.02 -2.29
CA ILE A 179 20.06 -6.54 -3.21
C ILE A 179 20.13 -8.08 -3.22
N PRO A 180 19.03 -8.78 -2.88
CA PRO A 180 19.01 -10.24 -2.86
C PRO A 180 19.11 -10.81 -4.27
N LYS A 181 20.16 -11.63 -4.52
CA LYS A 181 20.39 -12.26 -5.83
C LYS A 181 19.18 -13.12 -6.28
N LYS A 182 18.58 -13.86 -5.34
CA LYS A 182 17.43 -14.72 -5.64
C LYS A 182 16.23 -13.97 -6.23
N LEU A 183 16.04 -12.68 -5.89
CA LEU A 183 14.97 -11.87 -6.48
C LEU A 183 15.35 -11.48 -7.93
N ILE A 184 16.61 -11.16 -8.19
CA ILE A 184 17.08 -10.88 -9.56
C ILE A 184 16.94 -12.12 -10.46
N ASP A 185 17.29 -13.29 -9.94
CA ASP A 185 17.19 -14.55 -10.66
C ASP A 185 15.74 -14.88 -11.06
N GLN A 186 14.77 -14.41 -10.27
CA GLN A 186 13.34 -14.59 -10.51
C GLN A 186 12.69 -13.54 -11.41
N LEU A 187 13.44 -12.56 -11.94
CA LEU A 187 12.96 -11.63 -12.98
C LEU A 187 13.06 -12.25 -14.38
N ILE A 188 12.06 -11.99 -15.23
CA ILE A 188 12.17 -12.25 -16.68
C ILE A 188 13.22 -11.35 -17.32
N PRO A 189 13.78 -11.69 -18.49
CA PRO A 189 14.40 -10.70 -19.37
C PRO A 189 13.41 -9.58 -19.69
N GLY A 190 13.84 -8.32 -19.68
CA GLY A 190 12.97 -7.14 -19.76
C GLY A 190 12.24 -6.77 -18.46
N GLY A 191 12.37 -7.60 -17.41
CA GLY A 191 11.75 -7.38 -16.12
C GLY A 191 12.38 -6.24 -15.31
N LYS A 192 11.59 -5.67 -14.39
CA LYS A 192 12.04 -4.58 -13.51
C LYS A 192 11.82 -4.92 -12.04
N MET A 193 12.77 -4.48 -11.22
CA MET A 193 12.62 -4.54 -9.75
C MET A 193 12.88 -3.17 -9.15
N ILE A 194 12.02 -2.73 -8.22
CA ILE A 194 12.25 -1.55 -7.41
C ILE A 194 12.41 -1.96 -5.94
N ILE A 195 13.49 -1.47 -5.32
CA ILE A 195 13.91 -1.95 -4.01
C ILE A 195 14.66 -0.85 -3.24
N PRO A 196 14.29 -0.55 -1.98
CA PRO A 196 15.13 0.25 -1.08
C PRO A 196 16.32 -0.58 -0.61
N VAL A 197 17.51 -0.01 -0.58
CA VAL A 197 18.73 -0.69 -0.12
C VAL A 197 19.54 0.19 0.81
N GLY A 198 19.98 -0.37 1.93
CA GLY A 198 20.84 0.27 2.91
C GLY A 198 20.60 -0.27 4.32
N GLU A 199 21.56 -0.04 5.20
CA GLU A 199 21.49 -0.46 6.59
C GLU A 199 20.42 0.30 7.38
N GLN A 200 19.88 -0.31 8.41
CA GLN A 200 19.00 0.34 9.36
C GLN A 200 19.74 1.51 10.02
N PHE A 201 19.06 2.65 10.17
CA PHE A 201 19.59 3.93 10.71
C PHE A 201 20.63 4.65 9.83
N MET A 202 21.06 4.06 8.71
CA MET A 202 21.88 4.72 7.71
C MET A 202 21.05 5.26 6.54
N MET A 203 21.70 5.94 5.59
CA MET A 203 21.03 6.43 4.39
C MET A 203 20.69 5.27 3.46
N GLN A 204 19.39 5.03 3.27
CA GLN A 204 18.87 4.07 2.29
C GLN A 204 18.57 4.78 0.98
N TYR A 205 18.74 4.07 -0.13
CA TYR A 205 18.37 4.58 -1.45
C TYR A 205 17.43 3.62 -2.16
N LEU A 206 16.48 4.19 -2.88
CA LEU A 206 15.63 3.43 -3.78
C LEU A 206 16.40 3.14 -5.08
N TRP A 207 16.43 1.88 -5.47
CA TRP A 207 17.07 1.40 -6.69
C TRP A 207 16.04 0.83 -7.65
N LEU A 208 16.16 1.19 -8.93
CA LEU A 208 15.47 0.51 -10.02
C LEU A 208 16.47 -0.39 -10.74
N LEU A 209 16.14 -1.66 -10.82
CA LEU A 209 16.88 -2.65 -11.59
C LEU A 209 16.07 -3.00 -12.84
N THR A 210 16.75 -3.10 -13.97
CA THR A 210 16.18 -3.64 -15.20
C THR A 210 17.06 -4.81 -15.62
N LYS A 211 16.47 -5.96 -15.88
CA LYS A 211 17.14 -7.13 -16.43
C LYS A 211 17.02 -7.07 -17.95
N ASP A 212 18.13 -6.85 -18.63
CA ASP A 212 18.18 -6.79 -20.07
C ASP A 212 17.96 -8.18 -20.72
N ASN A 213 17.72 -8.23 -22.03
CA ASN A 213 17.44 -9.48 -22.73
C ASN A 213 18.61 -10.48 -22.73
N ASP A 214 19.83 -10.00 -22.57
CA ASP A 214 21.03 -10.82 -22.42
C ASP A 214 21.27 -11.30 -20.98
N GLY A 215 20.37 -10.94 -20.04
CA GLY A 215 20.45 -11.27 -18.63
C GLY A 215 21.28 -10.30 -17.79
N SER A 216 21.92 -9.30 -18.39
CA SER A 216 22.64 -8.24 -17.67
C SER A 216 21.71 -7.38 -16.83
N ILE A 217 22.22 -6.78 -15.75
CA ILE A 217 21.42 -5.99 -14.81
C ILE A 217 21.86 -4.54 -14.82
N LYS A 218 21.02 -3.69 -15.38
CA LYS A 218 21.16 -2.24 -15.25
C LYS A 218 20.60 -1.81 -13.88
N LYS A 219 21.37 -1.00 -13.14
CA LYS A 219 20.99 -0.48 -11.83
C LYS A 219 20.98 1.03 -11.84
N GLU A 220 19.88 1.62 -11.42
CA GLU A 220 19.71 3.07 -11.31
C GLU A 220 19.38 3.42 -9.86
N LYS A 221 20.21 4.30 -9.26
CA LYS A 221 20.00 4.87 -7.94
C LYS A 221 19.07 6.08 -8.08
N ILE A 222 17.89 6.07 -7.47
CA ILE A 222 16.84 7.05 -7.77
C ILE A 222 16.77 8.17 -6.73
N LEU A 223 16.40 7.84 -5.48
CA LEU A 223 16.23 8.87 -4.43
C LEU A 223 16.50 8.29 -3.04
N PRO A 224 16.87 9.14 -2.06
CA PRO A 224 17.00 8.71 -0.68
C PRO A 224 15.63 8.39 -0.08
N VAL A 225 15.57 7.32 0.73
CA VAL A 225 14.34 6.84 1.37
C VAL A 225 14.63 6.35 2.79
N ARG A 226 13.55 6.07 3.54
CA ARG A 226 13.62 5.35 4.81
C ARG A 226 12.54 4.28 4.85
N PHE A 227 12.95 3.04 4.87
CA PHE A 227 12.10 1.86 5.02
C PHE A 227 12.46 1.09 6.29
N VAL A 228 11.52 0.30 6.78
CA VAL A 228 11.78 -0.72 7.80
C VAL A 228 12.76 -1.76 7.26
N PRO A 229 13.59 -2.40 8.12
CA PRO A 229 14.54 -3.41 7.67
C PRO A 229 13.81 -4.63 7.09
N MET A 230 14.39 -5.22 6.07
CA MET A 230 13.96 -6.53 5.56
C MET A 230 14.47 -7.62 6.49
N ILE A 231 13.55 -8.34 7.12
CA ILE A 231 13.84 -9.37 8.12
C ILE A 231 14.08 -10.71 7.42
N LYS A 232 14.99 -11.52 7.99
CA LYS A 232 15.23 -12.94 7.62
C LYS A 232 14.64 -13.86 8.68
N GLU A 233 14.29 -15.08 8.27
CA GLU A 233 14.09 -16.20 9.19
C GLU A 233 15.42 -16.62 9.79
#